data_08596642c794e0e2b9965553e752e592
#
_entry.id   08596642c794e0e2b9965553e752e592
#
_cell.length_a   1.000
_cell.length_b   1.000
_cell.length_c   1.000
_cell.angle_alpha   90.00
_cell.angle_beta   90.00
_cell.angle_gamma   90.00
#
_symmetry.space_group_name_H-M   'P 1'
#
loop_
_entity.id
_entity.type
_entity.pdbx_description
1 polymer ?
#
loop_
_entity_poly.entity_id
_entity_poly.type
_entity_poly.pdbx_seq_one_letter_code
_entity_poly.pdbx_strand_id
1 'polypeptide(L)'
;MGGPDSFGAVASRYEALLLLGGNVGDMKSTFSVVESMITHPEGPIGAAMTARSRDHWTEPWGFSDERLFLNRALLVSTTLEPLDLLGELLTIEQALGRDRPNERRYASRT
;
A
#
# COMPACT_ATOMS: atom_id res chain seq x y z
N MET A 1 -1.39 31.66 -14.42
CA MET A 1 -1.75 31.29 -13.95
C MET A 1 -2.07 30.74 -13.99
N GLY A 2 -2.07 30.72 -13.98
CA GLY A 2 -2.55 30.16 -13.40
C GLY A 2 -2.71 29.81 -13.31
N GLY A 3 -2.61 29.93 -13.40
CA GLY A 3 -2.91 29.64 -12.80
C GLY A 3 -2.91 29.17 -12.73
N PRO A 4 -2.97 29.29 -12.62
CA PRO A 4 -3.08 28.75 -12.15
C PRO A 4 -2.95 28.02 -12.36
N ASP A 5 -2.86 28.02 -12.39
CA ASP A 5 -3.02 27.43 -12.29
C ASP A 5 -2.68 27.00 -12.51
N SER A 6 -2.29 27.53 -12.68
CA SER A 6 -2.24 27.22 -12.52
C SER A 6 -1.96 27.08 -12.33
N PHE A 7 -1.69 27.59 -12.22
CA PHE A 7 -1.92 27.35 -11.55
C PHE A 7 -2.19 26.69 -11.43
N GLY A 8 -1.80 27.21 -11.71
CA GLY A 8 -2.16 26.39 -11.32
C GLY A 8 -2.76 25.82 -10.85
N ALA A 9 -3.44 25.87 -11.30
CA ALA A 9 -4.31 25.25 -10.36
C ALA A 9 -3.59 24.17 -9.60
N VAL A 10 -3.73 24.25 -8.35
CA VAL A 10 -3.13 23.26 -7.47
C VAL A 10 -4.08 22.08 -7.38
N ALA A 11 -3.58 20.93 -7.74
CA ALA A 11 -4.39 19.72 -7.59
C ALA A 11 -4.66 19.47 -6.12
N SER A 12 -5.87 19.04 -5.83
CA SER A 12 -6.21 18.63 -4.47
C SER A 12 -5.41 17.43 -4.09
N ARG A 13 -5.09 17.33 -2.82
CA ARG A 13 -4.40 16.18 -2.29
C ARG A 13 -5.28 15.51 -1.26
N TYR A 14 -5.16 14.21 -1.21
CA TYR A 14 -5.90 13.38 -0.28
C TYR A 14 -4.94 12.68 0.64
N GLU A 15 -5.30 12.57 1.88
CA GLU A 15 -4.55 11.75 2.82
C GLU A 15 -5.22 10.40 2.92
N ALA A 16 -4.41 9.38 2.99
CA ALA A 16 -4.93 8.01 3.10
C ALA A 16 -4.08 7.25 4.09
N LEU A 17 -4.75 6.45 4.90
CA LEU A 17 -4.08 5.53 5.80
C LEU A 17 -4.10 4.17 5.14
N LEU A 18 -2.93 3.64 4.86
CA LEU A 18 -2.80 2.36 4.19
C LEU A 18 -2.29 1.34 5.19
N LEU A 19 -2.90 0.18 5.19
CA LEU A 19 -2.49 -0.90 6.08
C LEU A 19 -1.88 -2.01 5.25
N LEU A 20 -0.64 -2.35 5.55
CA LEU A 20 0.07 -3.44 4.89
C LEU A 20 0.10 -4.61 5.84
N GLY A 21 -0.20 -5.79 5.32
CA GLY A 21 -0.19 -6.97 6.16
C GLY A 21 0.11 -8.22 5.36
N GLY A 22 0.76 -9.16 6.00
CA GLY A 22 1.05 -10.44 5.37
C GLY A 22 1.94 -11.29 6.23
N ASN A 23 2.10 -12.55 5.82
CA ASN A 23 2.93 -13.48 6.57
C ASN A 23 3.64 -14.47 5.66
N VAL A 24 3.84 -14.13 4.41
CA VAL A 24 4.48 -15.02 3.44
C VAL A 24 5.81 -14.46 3.04
N GLY A 25 6.87 -15.23 3.25
CA GLY A 25 8.20 -14.82 2.84
C GLY A 25 8.72 -13.68 3.69
N ASP A 26 9.62 -12.91 3.12
CA ASP A 26 10.24 -11.80 3.81
C ASP A 26 9.34 -10.56 3.67
N MET A 27 8.45 -10.41 4.62
CA MET A 27 7.45 -9.34 4.54
C MET A 27 8.07 -7.96 4.68
N LYS A 28 9.18 -7.85 5.41
CA LYS A 28 9.81 -6.53 5.50
C LYS A 28 10.33 -6.07 4.13
N SER A 29 10.92 -6.98 3.38
CA SER A 29 11.37 -6.65 2.04
C SER A 29 10.17 -6.35 1.13
N THR A 30 9.12 -7.13 1.25
CA THR A 30 7.92 -6.91 0.45
C THR A 30 7.33 -5.53 0.75
N PHE A 31 7.25 -5.16 2.02
CA PHE A 31 6.72 -3.85 2.38
C PHE A 31 7.60 -2.73 1.82
N SER A 32 8.91 -2.93 1.83
CA SER A 32 9.81 -1.92 1.26
C SER A 32 9.56 -1.73 -0.23
N VAL A 33 9.33 -2.83 -0.94
CA VAL A 33 9.02 -2.75 -2.36
C VAL A 33 7.70 -2.01 -2.57
N VAL A 34 6.70 -2.33 -1.78
CA VAL A 34 5.39 -1.68 -1.90
C VAL A 34 5.53 -0.19 -1.64
N GLU A 35 6.27 0.19 -0.59
CA GLU A 35 6.45 1.60 -0.30
C GLU A 35 7.13 2.32 -1.45
N SER A 36 8.12 1.68 -2.05
CA SER A 36 8.81 2.27 -3.21
C SER A 36 7.84 2.47 -4.37
N MET A 37 6.98 1.49 -4.61
CA MET A 37 6.02 1.61 -5.70
C MET A 37 5.01 2.72 -5.45
N ILE A 38 4.58 2.87 -4.21
CA ILE A 38 3.59 3.88 -3.86
C ILE A 38 4.17 5.28 -3.96
N THR A 39 5.43 5.43 -3.57
CA THR A 39 6.04 6.76 -3.46
C THR A 39 6.88 7.15 -4.66
N HIS A 40 6.99 6.30 -5.65
CA HIS A 40 7.77 6.63 -6.84
C HIS A 40 7.19 7.88 -7.50
N PRO A 41 7.98 8.95 -7.65
CA PRO A 41 7.41 10.21 -8.13
C PRO A 41 6.81 10.12 -9.52
N GLU A 42 7.33 9.23 -10.35
CA GLU A 42 6.80 9.06 -11.70
C GLU A 42 5.91 7.85 -11.84
N GLY A 43 5.59 7.22 -10.72
CA GLY A 43 4.65 6.12 -10.75
C GLY A 43 3.22 6.58 -10.74
N PRO A 44 2.29 5.66 -10.93
CA PRO A 44 0.88 6.05 -11.04
C PRO A 44 0.30 6.64 -9.75
N ILE A 45 0.91 6.35 -8.62
CA ILE A 45 0.38 6.87 -7.36
C ILE A 45 1.10 8.13 -6.94
N GLY A 46 2.43 8.13 -7.03
CA GLY A 46 3.22 9.31 -6.74
C GLY A 46 2.94 9.92 -5.37
N ALA A 47 2.71 9.09 -4.36
CA ALA A 47 2.34 9.59 -3.06
C ALA A 47 3.55 10.05 -2.28
N ALA A 48 3.32 10.99 -1.37
CA ALA A 48 4.31 11.35 -0.37
C ALA A 48 3.96 10.63 0.92
N MET A 49 4.94 9.96 1.51
CA MET A 49 4.71 9.28 2.77
C MET A 49 4.96 10.27 3.90
N THR A 50 3.92 10.54 4.67
CA THR A 50 4.02 11.52 5.74
C THR A 50 4.28 10.87 7.09
N ALA A 51 3.93 9.61 7.24
CA ALA A 51 4.18 8.90 8.49
C ALA A 51 4.14 7.40 8.23
N ARG A 52 4.80 6.66 9.10
CA ARG A 52 4.83 5.21 8.99
C ARG A 52 4.89 4.66 10.41
N SER A 53 4.07 3.66 10.67
CA SER A 53 4.10 3.02 11.98
C SER A 53 5.29 2.09 12.09
N ARG A 54 5.56 1.68 13.29
CA ARG A 54 6.46 0.56 13.52
C ARG A 54 5.79 -0.71 13.01
N ASP A 55 6.60 -1.73 12.82
CA ASP A 55 6.08 -3.02 12.43
C ASP A 55 5.50 -3.70 13.64
N HIS A 56 4.36 -4.33 13.44
CA HIS A 56 3.67 -5.07 14.50
C HIS A 56 3.47 -6.49 14.04
N TRP A 57 3.88 -7.43 14.86
CA TRP A 57 3.70 -8.85 14.59
C TRP A 57 2.47 -9.32 15.35
N THR A 58 1.54 -9.94 14.63
CA THR A 58 0.33 -10.46 15.24
C THR A 58 0.16 -11.90 14.85
N GLU A 59 -0.60 -12.64 15.67
CA GLU A 59 -0.88 -14.03 15.37
C GLU A 59 -1.90 -14.13 14.25
N PRO A 60 -1.79 -15.18 13.44
CA PRO A 60 -2.77 -15.38 12.36
C PRO A 60 -4.11 -15.72 12.97
N TRP A 61 -5.04 -14.84 12.77
CA TRP A 61 -6.33 -14.88 13.41
C TRP A 61 -7.19 -15.96 12.75
N GLY A 62 -7.60 -16.94 13.53
CA GLY A 62 -8.51 -17.96 13.02
C GLY A 62 -7.87 -18.98 12.09
N PHE A 63 -6.55 -19.02 12.02
CA PHE A 63 -5.86 -19.95 11.12
C PHE A 63 -4.96 -20.87 11.91
N SER A 64 -4.59 -21.96 11.29
CA SER A 64 -3.61 -22.85 11.86
C SER A 64 -2.20 -22.54 11.42
N ASP A 65 -2.01 -21.48 10.69
CA ASP A 65 -0.69 -21.06 10.23
C ASP A 65 0.10 -20.55 11.42
N GLU A 66 1.32 -21.03 11.56
CA GLU A 66 2.15 -20.63 12.69
C GLU A 66 2.96 -19.38 12.43
N ARG A 67 2.95 -18.89 11.19
CA ARG A 67 3.71 -17.70 10.87
C ARG A 67 2.96 -16.48 11.37
N LEU A 68 3.69 -15.58 11.99
CA LEU A 68 3.08 -14.34 12.45
C LEU A 68 2.83 -13.41 11.27
N PHE A 69 1.78 -12.62 11.37
CA PHE A 69 1.52 -11.57 10.42
C PHE A 69 2.34 -10.35 10.76
N LEU A 70 2.98 -9.77 9.77
CA LEU A 70 3.61 -8.47 9.93
C LEU A 70 2.63 -7.42 9.45
N ASN A 71 2.49 -6.37 10.25
CA ASN A 71 1.55 -5.29 9.96
C ASN A 71 2.28 -3.97 10.02
N ARG A 72 1.95 -3.08 9.09
CA ARG A 72 2.53 -1.75 9.06
C ARG A 72 1.49 -0.79 8.51
N ALA A 73 1.40 0.39 9.11
CA ALA A 73 0.51 1.43 8.65
C ALA A 73 1.32 2.55 8.01
N LEU A 74 0.81 3.07 6.91
CA LEU A 74 1.43 4.20 6.22
C LEU A 74 0.41 5.31 6.10
N LEU A 75 0.84 6.53 6.39
CA LEU A 75 0.02 7.69 6.11
C LEU A 75 0.62 8.37 4.89
N VAL A 76 -0.14 8.50 3.84
CA VAL A 76 0.37 9.02 2.58
C VAL A 76 -0.52 10.16 2.10
N SER A 77 0.06 11.01 1.26
CA SER A 77 -0.63 12.10 0.61
C SER A 77 -0.46 11.94 -0.88
N THR A 78 -1.56 11.99 -1.62
CA THR A 78 -1.52 11.75 -3.06
C THR A 78 -2.56 12.62 -3.75
N THR A 79 -2.34 12.90 -5.03
CA THR A 79 -3.34 13.60 -5.81
C THR A 79 -4.37 12.65 -6.44
N LEU A 80 -4.17 11.35 -6.33
CA LEU A 80 -5.16 10.40 -6.81
C LEU A 80 -6.40 10.44 -5.94
N GLU A 81 -7.55 10.38 -6.58
CA GLU A 81 -8.79 10.26 -5.85
C GLU A 81 -8.90 8.89 -5.22
N PRO A 82 -9.70 8.75 -4.16
CA PRO A 82 -9.70 7.51 -3.39
C PRO A 82 -9.97 6.25 -4.19
N LEU A 83 -10.89 6.29 -5.13
CA LEU A 83 -11.18 5.09 -5.92
C LEU A 83 -10.03 4.76 -6.87
N ASP A 84 -9.38 5.77 -7.41
CA ASP A 84 -8.22 5.54 -8.26
C ASP A 84 -7.06 4.99 -7.45
N LEU A 85 -6.87 5.52 -6.26
CA LEU A 85 -5.85 4.99 -5.38
C LEU A 85 -6.11 3.52 -5.05
N LEU A 86 -7.35 3.19 -4.74
CA LEU A 86 -7.69 1.81 -4.45
C LEU A 86 -7.37 0.91 -5.64
N GLY A 87 -7.71 1.36 -6.85
CA GLY A 87 -7.42 0.57 -8.05
C GLY A 87 -5.94 0.31 -8.22
N GLU A 88 -5.11 1.33 -7.98
CA GLU A 88 -3.67 1.15 -8.11
C GLU A 88 -3.12 0.22 -7.03
N LEU A 89 -3.65 0.31 -5.82
CA LEU A 89 -3.21 -0.58 -4.76
C LEU A 89 -3.57 -2.03 -5.06
N LEU A 90 -4.74 -2.26 -5.63
CA LEU A 90 -5.13 -3.60 -6.02
C LEU A 90 -4.23 -4.14 -7.14
N THR A 91 -3.81 -3.27 -8.05
CA THR A 91 -2.87 -3.67 -9.09
C THR A 91 -1.56 -4.13 -8.49
N ILE A 92 -1.07 -3.37 -7.51
CA ILE A 92 0.17 -3.76 -6.83
C ILE A 92 -0.01 -5.12 -6.15
N GLU A 93 -1.13 -5.30 -5.47
CA GLU A 93 -1.37 -6.54 -4.77
C GLU A 93 -1.40 -7.72 -5.73
N GLN A 94 -2.04 -7.54 -6.88
CA GLN A 94 -2.08 -8.61 -7.88
C GLN A 94 -0.70 -8.91 -8.43
N ALA A 95 0.10 -7.88 -8.67
CA ALA A 95 1.45 -8.09 -9.20
C ALA A 95 2.29 -8.89 -8.21
N LEU A 96 2.20 -8.54 -6.94
CA LEU A 96 2.94 -9.27 -5.92
C LEU A 96 2.39 -10.69 -5.78
N GLY A 97 1.12 -10.84 -5.94
CA GLY A 97 0.49 -12.14 -5.80
C GLY A 97 0.89 -13.13 -6.87
N ARG A 98 1.31 -12.65 -8.04
CA ARG A 98 1.73 -13.55 -9.08
C ARG A 98 2.97 -14.33 -8.72
N ASP A 99 3.74 -13.82 -7.80
CA ASP A 99 4.94 -14.51 -7.36
C ASP A 99 4.66 -15.57 -6.32
N ARG A 100 3.37 -15.77 -5.99
CA ARG A 100 2.97 -16.72 -4.96
C ARG A 100 1.77 -17.51 -5.43
N PRO A 101 1.98 -18.37 -6.42
CA PRO A 101 0.83 -19.01 -7.08
C PRO A 101 -0.01 -19.88 -6.16
N ASN A 102 0.53 -20.31 -5.06
CA ASN A 102 -0.23 -21.16 -4.14
C ASN A 102 -0.84 -20.41 -2.99
N GLU A 103 -0.81 -19.10 -3.03
CA GLU A 103 -1.35 -18.33 -1.93
C GLU A 103 -2.86 -18.31 -1.94
N ARG A 104 -3.40 -18.40 -0.77
CA ARG A 104 -4.84 -18.36 -0.58
C ARG A 104 -5.22 -17.12 0.20
N ARG A 105 -4.45 -16.10 0.09
CA ARG A 105 -4.59 -14.96 0.98
C ARG A 105 -5.89 -14.22 0.84
N TYR A 106 -6.52 -14.32 -0.31
CA TYR A 106 -7.78 -13.61 -0.45
C TYR A 106 -8.89 -14.23 0.33
N ALA A 107 -8.86 -15.51 0.44
CA ALA A 107 -9.87 -16.18 1.22
C ALA A 107 -9.82 -15.74 2.65
N SER A 108 -8.67 -15.35 3.12
CA SER A 108 -8.52 -15.03 4.51
C SER A 108 -8.69 -13.56 4.81
N ARG A 109 -8.68 -12.74 3.81
CA ARG A 109 -8.61 -11.33 4.07
C ARG A 109 -9.87 -10.60 3.88
N THR A 110 -10.69 -11.10 3.12
CA THR A 110 -11.93 -10.41 2.94
C THR A 110 -12.98 -10.95 3.86
#